data_39e81bac4ec22b8fca1160290dcf21b0
#
_entry.id   39e81bac4ec22b8fca1160290dcf21b0
#
_cell.length_a   1.000
_cell.length_b   1.000
_cell.length_c   1.000
_cell.angle_alpha   90.00
_cell.angle_beta   90.00
_cell.angle_gamma   90.00
#
_symmetry.space_group_name_H-M   'P 1'
#
loop_
_entity.id
_entity.type
_entity.pdbx_description
1 polymer ?
#
loop_
_entity_poly.entity_id
_entity_poly.type
_entity_poly.pdbx_seq_one_letter_code
_entity_poly.pdbx_strand_id
1 'polypeptide(L)'
;MGLIINPYMVVAAGASVTPPFDDYGNPTAGYSMRKLDSLYSGSAIRVREDSGNTEADIGFDGSGDLDTTALLAHTSSNSGFIVKWYDQSGNSYDITQTTTASQPKIVDSGSVVEINGKPAILYDGSDDFMVQTSSMGFNGSTAEVNHYSVQQMLSSDTTSIYIGGQSNVYYWVYTSGSSSTAIDSYCGPPTFYKNGTVISSPTRGSLFTAYNTDAQTLASLTDLNMQYFNTTPTTNFNISNALGGSAGWRMNAYVQELLFWRATDLPTQADVEANINSYFSIY
;
A
#
# COMPACT_ATOMS: atom_id res chain seq x y z
N MET A 1 1.55 56.66 -2.57
CA MET A 1 1.93 55.52 -3.41
C MET A 1 1.93 54.28 -2.49
N GLY A 2 0.82 53.58 -2.45
CA GLY A 2 0.66 52.44 -1.55
C GLY A 2 1.27 51.18 -2.17
N LEU A 3 2.13 50.51 -1.42
CA LEU A 3 2.73 49.22 -1.79
C LEU A 3 1.63 48.13 -1.72
N ILE A 4 1.18 47.66 -2.85
CA ILE A 4 0.30 46.48 -2.90
C ILE A 4 1.19 45.26 -2.65
N ILE A 5 1.15 44.74 -1.42
CA ILE A 5 1.76 43.44 -1.09
C ILE A 5 0.85 42.36 -1.69
N ASN A 6 1.34 41.68 -2.71
CA ASN A 6 0.70 40.51 -3.30
C ASN A 6 0.62 39.38 -2.25
N PRO A 7 -0.60 38.91 -1.85
CA PRO A 7 -0.73 37.88 -0.85
C PRO A 7 -0.56 36.45 -1.41
N TYR A 8 0.05 36.29 -2.57
CA TYR A 8 0.50 34.98 -2.97
C TYR A 8 1.71 34.62 -2.13
N MET A 9 1.46 33.89 -1.05
CA MET A 9 2.51 33.23 -0.30
C MET A 9 3.43 32.50 -1.30
N VAL A 10 4.68 32.89 -1.30
CA VAL A 10 5.74 32.02 -1.79
C VAL A 10 5.64 30.76 -0.94
N VAL A 11 5.06 29.71 -1.48
CA VAL A 11 5.21 28.38 -0.90
C VAL A 11 6.69 28.14 -0.97
N ALA A 12 7.35 28.15 0.19
CA ALA A 12 8.75 27.81 0.28
C ALA A 12 8.89 26.39 -0.32
N ALA A 13 9.65 26.29 -1.39
CA ALA A 13 10.01 24.99 -1.94
C ALA A 13 10.63 24.18 -0.80
N GLY A 14 10.01 23.05 -0.42
CA GLY A 14 10.63 22.05 0.39
C GLY A 14 10.40 22.06 1.91
N ALA A 15 9.20 22.37 2.39
CA ALA A 15 8.84 21.82 3.70
C ALA A 15 8.70 20.30 3.52
N SER A 16 9.66 19.55 4.03
CA SER A 16 9.55 18.07 4.03
C SER A 16 8.31 17.69 4.84
N VAL A 17 7.45 16.86 4.27
CA VAL A 17 6.30 16.33 4.99
C VAL A 17 6.83 15.46 6.14
N THR A 18 6.39 15.72 7.37
CA THR A 18 6.80 14.91 8.53
C THR A 18 6.42 13.44 8.25
N PRO A 19 7.31 12.47 8.52
CA PRO A 19 6.96 11.07 8.43
C PRO A 19 5.73 10.73 9.29
N PRO A 20 4.75 9.97 8.79
CA PRO A 20 3.47 9.78 9.48
C PRO A 20 3.61 9.04 10.82
N PHE A 21 4.64 8.23 11.03
CA PHE A 21 4.84 7.53 12.30
C PHE A 21 5.43 8.44 13.38
N ASP A 22 6.09 9.53 12.99
CA ASP A 22 6.53 10.56 13.96
C ASP A 22 5.32 11.34 14.52
N ASP A 23 4.31 11.61 13.68
CA ASP A 23 3.13 12.38 14.07
C ASP A 23 2.07 11.52 14.78
N TYR A 24 1.88 10.28 14.31
CA TYR A 24 0.73 9.44 14.72
C TYR A 24 1.13 8.20 15.51
N GLY A 25 2.43 7.95 15.73
CA GLY A 25 2.95 6.89 16.61
C GLY A 25 2.48 5.47 16.29
N ASN A 26 3.00 4.52 17.03
CA ASN A 26 2.58 3.10 17.17
C ASN A 26 1.82 2.41 16.00
N PRO A 27 2.31 2.46 14.75
CA PRO A 27 1.69 1.72 13.65
C PRO A 27 1.81 0.21 13.89
N THR A 28 0.85 -0.56 13.38
CA THR A 28 0.97 -2.02 13.37
C THR A 28 1.97 -2.47 12.30
N ALA A 29 1.86 -1.89 11.11
CA ALA A 29 2.78 -2.11 10.01
C ALA A 29 2.74 -0.92 9.03
N GLY A 30 3.82 -0.72 8.29
CA GLY A 30 3.87 0.31 7.27
C GLY A 30 4.91 0.04 6.20
N TYR A 31 4.47 0.16 4.95
CA TYR A 31 5.24 -0.12 3.76
C TYR A 31 5.14 1.07 2.82
N SER A 32 6.28 1.63 2.42
CA SER A 32 6.29 2.78 1.52
C SER A 32 7.61 2.94 0.80
N MET A 33 7.57 3.69 -0.31
CA MET A 33 8.74 4.18 -1.03
C MET A 33 9.27 5.50 -0.44
N ARG A 34 8.62 6.05 0.60
CA ARG A 34 9.16 7.13 1.43
C ARG A 34 9.44 6.63 2.84
N LYS A 35 10.27 7.35 3.58
CA LYS A 35 10.49 7.10 5.00
C LYS A 35 9.23 7.44 5.79
N LEU A 36 8.74 6.47 6.58
CA LEU A 36 7.53 6.60 7.41
C LEU A 36 7.83 7.00 8.86
N ASP A 37 9.08 6.82 9.30
CA ASP A 37 9.58 7.16 10.64
C ASP A 37 10.97 7.80 10.46
N SER A 38 11.21 8.96 11.02
CA SER A 38 12.49 9.66 10.91
C SER A 38 13.66 8.89 11.54
N LEU A 39 13.39 8.04 12.52
CA LEU A 39 14.37 7.19 13.19
C LEU A 39 14.59 5.85 12.46
N TYR A 40 13.76 5.51 11.49
CA TYR A 40 13.96 4.28 10.74
C TYR A 40 15.24 4.33 9.92
N SER A 41 16.13 3.35 10.11
CA SER A 41 17.44 3.25 9.44
C SER A 41 17.58 2.03 8.53
N GLY A 42 16.50 1.25 8.37
CA GLY A 42 16.45 0.09 7.48
C GLY A 42 16.24 0.45 6.01
N SER A 43 16.18 -0.57 5.17
CA SER A 43 15.89 -0.43 3.75
C SER A 43 14.40 -0.29 3.49
N ALA A 44 14.02 0.30 2.34
CA ALA A 44 12.63 0.33 1.88
C ALA A 44 12.24 -1.01 1.24
N ILE A 45 13.06 -1.49 0.32
CA ILE A 45 12.81 -2.68 -0.50
C ILE A 45 14.07 -3.51 -0.71
N ARG A 46 13.88 -4.81 -1.01
CA ARG A 46 14.90 -5.65 -1.64
C ARG A 46 14.48 -5.93 -3.07
N VAL A 47 15.39 -5.71 -4.00
CA VAL A 47 15.16 -5.83 -5.45
C VAL A 47 16.10 -6.86 -6.04
N ARG A 48 15.54 -7.76 -6.87
CA ARG A 48 16.28 -8.66 -7.77
C ARG A 48 16.31 -8.05 -9.17
N GLU A 49 17.47 -7.94 -9.78
CA GLU A 49 17.59 -7.64 -11.21
C GLU A 49 17.45 -8.93 -12.06
N ASP A 50 16.93 -8.83 -13.29
CA ASP A 50 16.52 -10.00 -14.07
C ASP A 50 17.61 -10.63 -14.94
N SER A 51 18.80 -10.03 -15.11
CA SER A 51 19.85 -10.61 -15.94
C SER A 51 20.71 -11.63 -15.21
N GLY A 52 21.19 -11.28 -14.01
CA GLY A 52 22.02 -12.14 -13.16
C GLY A 52 21.25 -12.69 -11.93
N ASN A 53 20.04 -12.24 -11.69
CA ASN A 53 19.24 -12.54 -10.50
C ASN A 53 19.94 -12.11 -9.19
N THR A 54 20.76 -11.09 -9.24
CA THR A 54 21.39 -10.55 -8.04
C THR A 54 20.38 -9.67 -7.28
N GLU A 55 20.49 -9.68 -5.96
CA GLU A 55 19.60 -8.93 -5.09
C GLU A 55 20.35 -7.83 -4.33
N ALA A 56 19.70 -6.70 -4.13
CA ALA A 56 20.19 -5.62 -3.30
C ALA A 56 19.07 -5.02 -2.44
N ASP A 57 19.46 -4.57 -1.25
CA ASP A 57 18.61 -3.75 -0.39
C ASP A 57 18.74 -2.29 -0.79
N ILE A 58 17.61 -1.64 -1.06
CA ILE A 58 17.53 -0.23 -1.44
C ILE A 58 16.87 0.53 -0.29
N GLY A 59 17.56 1.55 0.19
CA GLY A 59 17.09 2.42 1.26
C GLY A 59 16.50 3.72 0.76
N PHE A 60 16.74 4.78 1.51
CA PHE A 60 16.24 6.10 1.25
C PHE A 60 17.37 7.08 0.98
N ASP A 61 17.09 8.08 0.17
CA ASP A 61 17.99 9.21 -0.05
C ASP A 61 17.99 10.20 1.15
N GLY A 62 18.73 11.30 1.01
CA GLY A 62 18.82 12.32 2.05
C GLY A 62 17.52 13.08 2.32
N SER A 63 16.53 12.97 1.44
CA SER A 63 15.19 13.58 1.57
C SER A 63 14.18 12.63 2.22
N GLY A 64 14.53 11.35 2.37
CA GLY A 64 13.64 10.31 2.85
C GLY A 64 12.79 9.67 1.74
N ASP A 65 13.07 9.94 0.49
CA ASP A 65 12.49 9.27 -0.68
C ASP A 65 13.30 8.01 -1.01
N LEU A 66 12.72 7.05 -1.73
CA LEU A 66 13.45 5.86 -2.22
C LEU A 66 14.72 6.29 -2.96
N ASP A 67 15.86 5.72 -2.62
CA ASP A 67 17.11 5.97 -3.34
C ASP A 67 17.08 5.34 -4.75
N THR A 68 16.45 6.07 -5.68
CA THR A 68 16.34 5.66 -7.08
C THR A 68 17.68 5.62 -7.78
N THR A 69 18.67 6.36 -7.29
CA THR A 69 20.04 6.30 -7.81
C THR A 69 20.69 4.96 -7.50
N ALA A 70 20.59 4.50 -6.24
CA ALA A 70 21.08 3.18 -5.86
C ALA A 70 20.29 2.06 -6.56
N LEU A 71 18.97 2.21 -6.68
CA LEU A 71 18.10 1.26 -7.37
C LEU A 71 18.53 1.08 -8.83
N LEU A 72 18.68 2.17 -9.58
CA LEU A 72 19.09 2.11 -11.00
C LEU A 72 20.56 1.70 -11.16
N ALA A 73 21.43 2.00 -10.21
CA ALA A 73 22.80 1.48 -10.21
C ALA A 73 22.85 -0.05 -10.08
N HIS A 74 21.93 -0.62 -9.27
CA HIS A 74 21.80 -2.07 -9.11
C HIS A 74 21.18 -2.75 -10.35
N THR A 75 20.09 -2.21 -10.87
CA THR A 75 19.37 -2.82 -12.01
C THR A 75 19.99 -2.49 -13.36
N SER A 76 20.73 -1.38 -13.46
CA SER A 76 21.32 -0.89 -14.72
C SER A 76 20.27 -0.73 -15.81
N SER A 77 20.43 -1.37 -16.97
CA SER A 77 19.45 -1.38 -18.06
C SER A 77 18.39 -2.51 -17.95
N ASN A 78 18.46 -3.31 -16.89
CA ASN A 78 17.58 -4.46 -16.69
C ASN A 78 16.29 -4.07 -15.94
N SER A 79 15.36 -5.00 -15.88
CA SER A 79 14.19 -4.86 -15.03
C SER A 79 14.51 -5.26 -13.58
N GLY A 80 13.82 -4.63 -12.63
CA GLY A 80 13.94 -4.88 -11.20
C GLY A 80 12.62 -5.34 -10.60
N PHE A 81 12.67 -6.40 -9.79
CA PHE A 81 11.51 -7.06 -9.21
C PHE A 81 11.61 -7.10 -7.68
N ILE A 82 10.48 -6.87 -7.00
CA ILE A 82 10.44 -6.81 -5.54
C ILE A 82 10.51 -8.23 -4.96
N VAL A 83 11.56 -8.49 -4.19
CA VAL A 83 11.72 -9.69 -3.37
C VAL A 83 11.15 -9.47 -1.97
N LYS A 84 11.34 -8.26 -1.44
CA LYS A 84 10.88 -7.88 -0.10
C LYS A 84 10.49 -6.40 -0.06
N TRP A 85 9.40 -6.12 0.62
CA TRP A 85 9.00 -4.77 1.04
C TRP A 85 9.11 -4.71 2.56
N TYR A 86 10.00 -3.88 3.05
CA TYR A 86 10.33 -3.81 4.46
C TYR A 86 9.27 -3.06 5.26
N ASP A 87 8.92 -3.60 6.40
CA ASP A 87 8.05 -2.95 7.37
C ASP A 87 8.84 -1.87 8.13
N GLN A 88 8.38 -0.64 8.05
CA GLN A 88 9.02 0.50 8.70
C GLN A 88 8.46 0.79 10.11
N SER A 89 7.51 -0.02 10.61
CA SER A 89 6.91 0.17 11.94
C SER A 89 7.81 -0.27 13.10
N GLY A 90 8.90 -1.02 12.79
CA GLY A 90 9.74 -1.64 13.81
C GLY A 90 9.24 -3.01 14.28
N ASN A 91 8.06 -3.47 13.84
CA ASN A 91 7.49 -4.77 14.24
C ASN A 91 7.98 -5.95 13.38
N SER A 92 8.76 -5.69 12.33
CA SER A 92 9.36 -6.69 11.45
C SER A 92 8.33 -7.55 10.69
N TYR A 93 7.22 -6.96 10.27
CA TYR A 93 6.20 -7.61 9.45
C TYR A 93 6.48 -7.48 7.95
N ASP A 94 7.72 -7.74 7.54
CA ASP A 94 8.14 -7.66 6.14
C ASP A 94 7.24 -8.49 5.21
N ILE A 95 6.98 -7.97 4.02
CA ILE A 95 6.24 -8.66 2.96
C ILE A 95 7.24 -9.20 1.93
N THR A 96 7.11 -10.46 1.53
CA THR A 96 8.10 -11.14 0.69
C THR A 96 7.47 -11.88 -0.48
N GLN A 97 8.26 -12.05 -1.57
CA GLN A 97 8.00 -12.96 -2.67
C GLN A 97 9.30 -13.63 -3.13
N THR A 98 9.40 -14.92 -2.92
CA THR A 98 10.61 -15.71 -3.26
C THR A 98 10.53 -16.39 -4.63
N THR A 99 9.32 -16.49 -5.21
CA THR A 99 9.13 -17.08 -6.54
C THR A 99 9.36 -15.99 -7.60
N THR A 100 10.43 -16.09 -8.37
CA THR A 100 10.85 -15.06 -9.32
C THR A 100 9.78 -14.67 -10.35
N ALA A 101 8.96 -15.63 -10.80
CA ALA A 101 7.88 -15.37 -11.76
C ALA A 101 6.70 -14.60 -11.18
N SER A 102 6.59 -14.53 -9.85
CA SER A 102 5.46 -13.86 -9.16
C SER A 102 5.88 -12.61 -8.39
N GLN A 103 7.07 -12.08 -8.70
CA GLN A 103 7.60 -10.86 -8.09
C GLN A 103 7.11 -9.63 -8.85
N PRO A 104 6.42 -8.68 -8.19
CA PRO A 104 5.97 -7.46 -8.83
C PRO A 104 7.16 -6.54 -9.20
N LYS A 105 6.96 -5.71 -10.21
CA LYS A 105 7.99 -4.90 -10.85
C LYS A 105 8.14 -3.53 -10.20
N ILE A 106 9.38 -3.04 -10.04
CA ILE A 106 9.71 -1.67 -9.61
C ILE A 106 10.57 -0.92 -10.63
N VAL A 107 11.32 -1.65 -11.48
CA VAL A 107 12.09 -1.07 -12.60
C VAL A 107 11.70 -1.80 -13.86
N ASP A 108 11.39 -1.07 -14.93
CA ASP A 108 11.10 -1.61 -16.24
C ASP A 108 12.19 -1.18 -17.23
N SER A 109 13.02 -2.15 -17.63
CA SER A 109 14.07 -1.94 -18.64
C SER A 109 14.92 -0.68 -18.37
N GLY A 110 15.41 -0.54 -17.13
CA GLY A 110 16.25 0.57 -16.68
C GLY A 110 15.51 1.86 -16.33
N SER A 111 14.18 1.84 -16.27
CA SER A 111 13.37 3.00 -15.86
C SER A 111 12.58 2.65 -14.59
N VAL A 112 12.59 3.52 -13.59
CA VAL A 112 11.77 3.34 -12.40
C VAL A 112 10.28 3.37 -12.79
N VAL A 113 9.52 2.42 -12.27
CA VAL A 113 8.05 2.43 -12.40
C VAL A 113 7.48 3.50 -11.47
N GLU A 114 6.67 4.41 -12.02
CA GLU A 114 6.17 5.57 -11.28
C GLU A 114 4.70 5.84 -11.58
N ILE A 115 3.99 6.38 -10.60
CA ILE A 115 2.74 7.12 -10.78
C ILE A 115 2.86 8.48 -10.09
N ASN A 116 2.38 9.52 -10.78
CA ASN A 116 2.43 10.90 -10.33
C ASN A 116 3.86 11.34 -9.91
N GLY A 117 4.89 10.86 -10.65
CA GLY A 117 6.30 11.20 -10.40
C GLY A 117 6.90 10.63 -9.11
N LYS A 118 6.26 9.60 -8.54
CA LYS A 118 6.76 8.88 -7.37
C LYS A 118 6.87 7.38 -7.67
N PRO A 119 7.91 6.66 -7.16
CA PRO A 119 8.09 5.24 -7.37
C PRO A 119 6.87 4.42 -6.94
N ALA A 120 6.55 3.38 -7.71
CA ALA A 120 5.41 2.51 -7.48
C ALA A 120 5.74 1.05 -7.81
N ILE A 121 5.17 0.11 -7.09
CA ILE A 121 5.24 -1.32 -7.38
C ILE A 121 4.12 -1.66 -8.35
N LEU A 122 4.43 -2.23 -9.49
CA LEU A 122 3.46 -2.72 -10.47
C LEU A 122 3.20 -4.22 -10.26
N TYR A 123 1.94 -4.53 -10.00
CA TYR A 123 1.37 -5.89 -10.04
C TYR A 123 0.68 -6.08 -11.40
N ASP A 124 0.99 -7.14 -12.11
CA ASP A 124 0.65 -7.31 -13.54
C ASP A 124 -0.74 -7.91 -13.81
N GLY A 125 -1.48 -8.29 -12.75
CA GLY A 125 -2.80 -8.93 -12.87
C GLY A 125 -2.76 -10.42 -13.26
N SER A 126 -1.58 -11.01 -13.42
CA SER A 126 -1.41 -12.40 -13.88
C SER A 126 -1.05 -13.34 -12.73
N ASP A 127 0.14 -13.16 -12.15
CA ASP A 127 0.66 -14.03 -11.11
C ASP A 127 1.42 -13.30 -10.00
N ASP A 128 1.56 -12.00 -10.08
CA ASP A 128 2.22 -11.18 -9.08
C ASP A 128 1.45 -11.16 -7.75
N PHE A 129 2.17 -11.43 -6.67
CA PHE A 129 1.67 -11.26 -5.30
C PHE A 129 2.82 -11.19 -4.29
N MET A 130 2.53 -10.69 -3.10
CA MET A 130 3.47 -10.69 -1.99
C MET A 130 2.80 -11.17 -0.71
N VAL A 131 3.57 -11.80 0.19
CA VAL A 131 3.09 -12.46 1.40
C VAL A 131 3.84 -11.96 2.63
N GLN A 132 3.09 -11.63 3.66
CA GLN A 132 3.59 -11.46 5.02
C GLN A 132 3.31 -12.75 5.80
N THR A 133 4.34 -13.37 6.37
CA THR A 133 4.27 -14.72 6.95
C THR A 133 4.13 -14.76 8.47
N SER A 134 4.29 -13.63 9.16
CA SER A 134 4.12 -13.53 10.60
C SER A 134 2.72 -13.01 10.95
N SER A 135 2.14 -13.41 12.06
CA SER A 135 0.84 -12.91 12.48
C SER A 135 0.94 -11.45 12.93
N MET A 136 0.27 -10.54 12.27
CA MET A 136 0.11 -9.14 12.71
C MET A 136 -0.84 -9.00 13.93
N GLY A 137 -1.30 -10.11 14.49
CA GLY A 137 -2.20 -10.09 15.63
C GLY A 137 -3.63 -9.61 15.31
N PHE A 138 -4.03 -9.63 14.03
CA PHE A 138 -5.39 -9.26 13.61
C PHE A 138 -6.42 -10.36 13.90
N ASN A 139 -6.00 -11.53 14.33
CA ASN A 139 -6.84 -12.70 14.54
C ASN A 139 -7.53 -12.69 15.91
N GLY A 140 -8.83 -12.90 15.92
CA GLY A 140 -9.63 -13.18 17.13
C GLY A 140 -9.77 -12.03 18.13
N SER A 141 -9.42 -10.82 17.73
CA SER A 141 -9.52 -9.61 18.55
C SER A 141 -10.72 -8.78 18.11
N THR A 142 -11.40 -8.16 19.06
CA THR A 142 -12.35 -7.06 18.81
C THR A 142 -11.62 -5.77 18.39
N ALA A 143 -10.34 -5.85 18.06
CA ALA A 143 -9.54 -4.71 17.72
C ALA A 143 -9.95 -4.17 16.34
N GLU A 144 -10.29 -2.92 16.30
CA GLU A 144 -10.47 -2.16 15.07
C GLU A 144 -9.11 -1.95 14.39
N VAL A 145 -9.08 -1.93 13.08
CA VAL A 145 -7.90 -1.66 12.29
C VAL A 145 -8.23 -0.56 11.29
N ASN A 146 -7.40 0.48 11.25
CA ASN A 146 -7.42 1.46 10.19
C ASN A 146 -6.35 1.10 9.16
N HIS A 147 -6.73 1.12 7.90
CA HIS A 147 -5.85 0.84 6.77
C HIS A 147 -5.90 1.98 5.76
N TYR A 148 -4.73 2.37 5.27
CA TYR A 148 -4.56 3.39 4.25
C TYR A 148 -3.69 2.84 3.13
N SER A 149 -4.05 3.16 1.89
CA SER A 149 -3.25 2.76 0.73
C SER A 149 -3.22 3.82 -0.35
N VAL A 150 -2.06 4.01 -0.96
CA VAL A 150 -1.90 4.82 -2.16
C VAL A 150 -1.70 3.88 -3.33
N GLN A 151 -2.62 3.94 -4.29
CA GLN A 151 -2.72 2.98 -5.39
C GLN A 151 -3.29 3.61 -6.66
N GLN A 152 -3.07 2.92 -7.77
CA GLN A 152 -3.81 3.10 -9.01
C GLN A 152 -4.22 1.73 -9.53
N MET A 153 -5.52 1.44 -9.51
CA MET A 153 -6.07 0.21 -10.10
C MET A 153 -6.18 0.39 -11.61
N LEU A 154 -5.75 -0.59 -12.38
CA LEU A 154 -5.84 -0.57 -13.83
C LEU A 154 -7.15 -1.20 -14.32
N SER A 155 -7.76 -0.63 -15.35
CA SER A 155 -9.16 -0.89 -15.75
C SER A 155 -9.45 -2.25 -16.39
N SER A 156 -8.44 -3.10 -16.57
CA SER A 156 -8.59 -4.39 -17.26
C SER A 156 -9.12 -5.53 -16.38
N ASP A 157 -9.19 -5.35 -15.08
CA ASP A 157 -9.54 -6.41 -14.15
C ASP A 157 -11.03 -6.46 -13.87
N THR A 158 -11.62 -7.66 -13.96
CA THR A 158 -13.01 -7.92 -13.58
C THR A 158 -13.17 -8.33 -12.12
N THR A 159 -12.08 -8.75 -11.49
CA THR A 159 -12.03 -9.13 -10.07
C THR A 159 -10.63 -8.92 -9.55
N SER A 160 -10.48 -8.11 -8.52
CA SER A 160 -9.19 -7.88 -7.88
C SER A 160 -9.28 -8.12 -6.39
N ILE A 161 -8.32 -8.86 -5.83
CA ILE A 161 -8.09 -8.92 -4.40
C ILE A 161 -6.91 -8.05 -4.09
N TYR A 162 -7.17 -6.96 -3.40
CA TYR A 162 -6.12 -6.02 -3.02
C TYR A 162 -5.35 -6.54 -1.81
N ILE A 163 -6.09 -6.91 -0.77
CA ILE A 163 -5.53 -7.45 0.46
C ILE A 163 -6.35 -8.66 0.88
N GLY A 164 -5.67 -9.78 1.10
CA GLY A 164 -6.28 -11.04 1.51
C GLY A 164 -5.59 -11.65 2.72
N GLY A 165 -6.27 -12.58 3.35
CA GLY A 165 -5.74 -13.43 4.41
C GLY A 165 -5.74 -14.90 4.01
N GLN A 166 -5.34 -15.77 4.94
CA GLN A 166 -5.30 -17.22 4.72
C GLN A 166 -6.72 -17.81 4.61
N SER A 167 -6.86 -18.84 3.78
CA SER A 167 -8.06 -19.71 3.74
C SER A 167 -9.38 -19.01 3.36
N ASN A 168 -9.39 -18.24 2.26
CA ASN A 168 -10.56 -17.55 1.74
C ASN A 168 -11.09 -16.40 2.64
N VAL A 169 -10.28 -15.89 3.53
CA VAL A 169 -10.60 -14.69 4.30
C VAL A 169 -10.04 -13.48 3.56
N TYR A 170 -10.93 -12.69 2.98
CA TYR A 170 -10.59 -11.49 2.24
C TYR A 170 -11.11 -10.30 3.03
N TYR A 171 -10.35 -9.25 3.16
CA TYR A 171 -10.87 -8.04 3.75
C TYR A 171 -10.90 -6.84 2.80
N TRP A 172 -10.37 -7.02 1.58
CA TRP A 172 -10.52 -6.03 0.54
C TRP A 172 -10.62 -6.69 -0.85
N VAL A 173 -11.84 -6.90 -1.31
CA VAL A 173 -12.14 -7.51 -2.61
C VAL A 173 -12.99 -6.58 -3.45
N TYR A 174 -12.57 -6.36 -4.67
CA TYR A 174 -13.36 -5.71 -5.70
C TYR A 174 -13.85 -6.73 -6.71
N THR A 175 -15.10 -6.59 -7.17
CA THR A 175 -15.63 -7.45 -8.23
C THR A 175 -16.55 -6.62 -9.12
N SER A 176 -16.21 -6.52 -10.40
CA SER A 176 -17.01 -5.81 -11.39
C SER A 176 -18.46 -6.33 -11.41
N GLY A 177 -19.44 -5.40 -11.39
CA GLY A 177 -20.85 -5.72 -11.47
C GLY A 177 -21.46 -6.44 -10.27
N SER A 178 -20.73 -6.67 -9.20
CA SER A 178 -21.27 -7.35 -8.00
C SER A 178 -22.17 -6.41 -7.20
N SER A 179 -23.39 -6.85 -6.89
CA SER A 179 -24.30 -6.20 -5.95
C SER A 179 -24.08 -6.62 -4.49
N SER A 180 -23.10 -7.49 -4.22
CA SER A 180 -22.78 -7.94 -2.86
C SER A 180 -22.34 -6.77 -2.01
N THR A 181 -22.99 -6.55 -0.87
CA THR A 181 -22.61 -5.60 0.17
C THR A 181 -21.56 -6.18 1.11
N ALA A 182 -21.33 -7.49 1.04
CA ALA A 182 -20.28 -8.14 1.83
C ALA A 182 -18.95 -7.91 1.16
N ILE A 183 -18.09 -7.13 1.78
CA ILE A 183 -16.68 -7.03 1.44
C ILE A 183 -16.00 -8.33 1.78
N ASP A 184 -16.25 -8.82 2.95
CA ASP A 184 -16.39 -10.23 3.30
C ASP A 184 -17.23 -10.35 4.57
N SER A 185 -17.89 -11.49 4.76
CA SER A 185 -18.64 -11.80 5.98
C SER A 185 -17.78 -11.92 7.25
N TYR A 186 -16.47 -11.77 7.11
CA TYR A 186 -15.47 -11.94 8.17
C TYR A 186 -14.86 -10.64 8.71
N CYS A 187 -15.06 -9.52 8.00
CA CYS A 187 -14.64 -8.21 8.49
C CYS A 187 -15.91 -7.39 8.68
N GLY A 188 -16.33 -6.99 9.82
CA GLY A 188 -17.53 -6.15 10.02
C GLY A 188 -17.62 -5.04 8.95
N PRO A 189 -18.69 -4.30 8.84
CA PRO A 189 -18.87 -3.30 7.79
C PRO A 189 -17.93 -2.11 8.04
N PRO A 190 -16.73 -2.06 7.42
CA PRO A 190 -15.84 -0.91 7.57
C PRO A 190 -16.42 0.32 6.88
N THR A 191 -15.95 1.48 7.30
CA THR A 191 -16.19 2.72 6.57
C THR A 191 -15.11 2.87 5.49
N PHE A 192 -15.53 3.09 4.25
CA PHE A 192 -14.64 3.27 3.10
C PHE A 192 -14.53 4.72 2.71
N TYR A 193 -13.34 5.14 2.36
CA TYR A 193 -13.06 6.48 1.86
C TYR A 193 -12.26 6.40 0.56
N LYS A 194 -12.50 7.37 -0.31
CA LYS A 194 -11.68 7.67 -1.48
C LYS A 194 -11.32 9.15 -1.45
N ASN A 195 -10.03 9.45 -1.40
CA ASN A 195 -9.53 10.83 -1.43
C ASN A 195 -10.25 11.73 -0.40
N GLY A 196 -10.30 11.29 0.85
CA GLY A 196 -10.97 12.01 1.94
C GLY A 196 -12.49 11.91 1.98
N THR A 197 -13.13 11.35 0.94
CA THR A 197 -14.59 11.31 0.84
C THR A 197 -15.14 9.92 1.15
N VAL A 198 -16.12 9.84 2.07
CA VAL A 198 -16.77 8.59 2.44
C VAL A 198 -17.54 8.00 1.25
N ILE A 199 -17.42 6.69 1.05
CA ILE A 199 -18.25 5.92 0.11
C ILE A 199 -19.40 5.33 0.88
N SER A 200 -20.60 5.89 0.68
CA SER A 200 -21.80 5.47 1.41
C SER A 200 -22.35 4.15 0.88
N SER A 201 -22.63 3.20 1.81
CA SER A 201 -23.25 1.91 1.51
C SER A 201 -22.59 1.16 0.34
N PRO A 202 -21.29 0.89 0.38
CA PRO A 202 -20.57 0.33 -0.75
C PRO A 202 -21.00 -1.11 -1.01
N THR A 203 -21.08 -1.46 -2.31
CA THR A 203 -21.06 -2.84 -2.80
C THR A 203 -19.68 -3.16 -3.34
N ARG A 204 -19.34 -4.44 -3.54
CA ARG A 204 -18.08 -4.82 -4.21
C ARG A 204 -17.94 -4.17 -5.58
N GLY A 205 -19.05 -4.07 -6.34
CA GLY A 205 -19.07 -3.43 -7.64
C GLY A 205 -18.93 -1.91 -7.59
N SER A 206 -19.53 -1.24 -6.60
CA SER A 206 -19.35 0.20 -6.44
C SER A 206 -17.95 0.57 -5.98
N LEU A 207 -17.33 -0.25 -5.12
CA LEU A 207 -15.91 -0.09 -4.74
C LEU A 207 -14.99 -0.34 -5.92
N PHE A 208 -15.25 -1.37 -6.71
CA PHE A 208 -14.53 -1.61 -7.97
C PHE A 208 -14.58 -0.36 -8.86
N THR A 209 -15.78 0.18 -9.09
CA THR A 209 -15.96 1.40 -9.89
C THR A 209 -15.26 2.61 -9.25
N ALA A 210 -15.31 2.75 -7.92
CA ALA A 210 -14.70 3.88 -7.23
C ALA A 210 -13.18 3.89 -7.30
N TYR A 211 -12.55 2.72 -7.19
CA TYR A 211 -11.08 2.60 -7.11
C TYR A 211 -10.43 2.18 -8.44
N ASN A 212 -11.17 1.54 -9.35
CA ASN A 212 -10.68 1.16 -10.67
C ASN A 212 -10.75 2.37 -11.62
N THR A 213 -9.87 3.32 -11.41
CA THR A 213 -9.76 4.53 -12.21
C THR A 213 -8.33 4.63 -12.73
N ASP A 214 -8.13 5.31 -13.85
CA ASP A 214 -6.79 5.57 -14.41
C ASP A 214 -6.00 6.63 -13.60
N ALA A 215 -6.51 7.03 -12.45
CA ALA A 215 -5.88 8.03 -11.58
C ALA A 215 -5.41 7.41 -10.27
N GLN A 216 -4.28 7.90 -9.76
CA GLN A 216 -3.81 7.61 -8.41
C GLN A 216 -4.90 7.95 -7.39
N THR A 217 -5.13 7.06 -6.44
CA THR A 217 -6.14 7.24 -5.39
C THR A 217 -5.55 6.93 -4.01
N LEU A 218 -6.00 7.69 -3.01
CA LEU A 218 -5.87 7.35 -1.60
C LEU A 218 -7.15 6.63 -1.18
N ALA A 219 -7.01 5.38 -0.79
CA ALA A 219 -8.10 4.58 -0.27
C ALA A 219 -7.87 4.30 1.21
N SER A 220 -8.90 4.55 2.04
CA SER A 220 -8.82 4.32 3.48
C SER A 220 -10.02 3.51 3.96
N LEU A 221 -9.75 2.65 4.92
CA LEU A 221 -10.75 1.87 5.63
C LEU A 221 -10.57 2.11 7.12
N THR A 222 -11.65 2.48 7.79
CA THR A 222 -11.70 2.59 9.24
C THR A 222 -12.70 1.59 9.81
N ASP A 223 -12.61 1.32 11.09
CA ASP A 223 -13.55 0.44 11.81
C ASP A 223 -13.55 -1.02 11.28
N LEU A 224 -12.44 -1.46 10.67
CA LEU A 224 -12.29 -2.87 10.31
C LEU A 224 -12.35 -3.73 11.56
N ASN A 225 -13.48 -4.43 11.76
CA ASN A 225 -13.62 -5.34 12.88
C ASN A 225 -13.09 -6.73 12.50
N MET A 226 -11.93 -7.06 13.01
CA MET A 226 -11.24 -8.31 12.73
C MET A 226 -11.71 -9.49 13.61
N GLN A 227 -12.83 -9.36 14.31
CA GLN A 227 -13.38 -10.37 15.22
C GLN A 227 -13.59 -11.74 14.57
N TYR A 228 -13.87 -11.75 13.29
CA TYR A 228 -14.12 -12.96 12.50
C TYR A 228 -12.88 -13.50 11.78
N PHE A 229 -11.75 -12.86 11.92
CA PHE A 229 -10.48 -13.41 11.44
C PHE A 229 -10.14 -14.61 12.30
N ASN A 230 -10.31 -15.78 11.72
CA ASN A 230 -10.34 -17.06 12.40
C ASN A 230 -9.14 -17.33 13.32
N THR A 231 -9.43 -17.94 14.41
CA THR A 231 -8.74 -18.37 15.62
C THR A 231 -7.41 -19.12 15.48
N THR A 232 -6.81 -19.25 14.30
CA THR A 232 -5.49 -19.87 14.15
C THR A 232 -4.39 -18.82 14.04
N PRO A 233 -3.26 -18.96 14.78
CA PRO A 233 -2.18 -17.98 14.85
C PRO A 233 -1.39 -17.77 13.54
N THR A 234 -1.80 -18.37 12.45
CA THR A 234 -1.07 -18.44 11.18
C THR A 234 -1.78 -17.71 10.03
N THR A 235 -2.49 -16.61 10.33
CA THR A 235 -3.09 -15.82 9.27
C THR A 235 -2.02 -14.98 8.59
N ASN A 236 -1.57 -15.44 7.45
CA ASN A 236 -0.68 -14.69 6.59
C ASN A 236 -1.48 -13.56 5.91
N PHE A 237 -0.84 -12.43 5.77
CA PHE A 237 -1.34 -11.28 5.04
C PHE A 237 -0.78 -11.32 3.62
N ASN A 238 -1.61 -11.10 2.62
CA ASN A 238 -1.19 -11.09 1.21
C ASN A 238 -1.63 -9.82 0.52
N ILE A 239 -0.78 -9.31 -0.34
CA ILE A 239 -1.14 -8.30 -1.34
C ILE A 239 -1.34 -9.02 -2.67
N SER A 240 -2.41 -8.70 -3.38
CA SER A 240 -2.74 -9.25 -4.70
C SER A 240 -3.07 -10.75 -4.74
N ASN A 241 -3.26 -11.40 -3.60
CA ASN A 241 -3.65 -12.82 -3.60
C ASN A 241 -4.51 -13.17 -2.39
N ALA A 242 -5.50 -14.05 -2.63
CA ALA A 242 -6.06 -14.87 -1.58
C ALA A 242 -5.21 -16.12 -1.40
N LEU A 243 -4.76 -16.41 -0.20
CA LEU A 243 -4.15 -17.70 0.10
C LEU A 243 -5.17 -18.83 -0.11
N GLY A 244 -4.81 -19.70 -1.01
CA GLY A 244 -5.66 -20.77 -1.52
C GLY A 244 -5.63 -20.81 -3.04
N GLY A 245 -5.01 -19.80 -3.67
CA GLY A 245 -4.47 -19.91 -5.02
C GLY A 245 -5.47 -20.18 -6.12
N SER A 246 -6.63 -19.54 -6.13
CA SER A 246 -7.41 -19.49 -7.38
C SER A 246 -6.68 -18.56 -8.35
N ALA A 247 -6.00 -19.15 -9.34
CA ALA A 247 -5.55 -18.43 -10.52
C ALA A 247 -6.74 -17.63 -11.08
N GLY A 248 -6.62 -16.30 -11.16
CA GLY A 248 -7.68 -15.42 -11.64
C GLY A 248 -8.13 -14.32 -10.67
N TRP A 249 -7.58 -14.28 -9.47
CA TRP A 249 -7.87 -13.24 -8.47
C TRP A 249 -6.59 -12.46 -8.16
N ARG A 250 -6.03 -11.84 -9.18
CA ARG A 250 -4.83 -11.00 -9.11
C ARG A 250 -5.20 -9.56 -9.36
N MET A 251 -4.50 -8.66 -8.72
CA MET A 251 -4.69 -7.25 -9.02
C MET A 251 -3.73 -6.81 -10.12
N ASN A 252 -4.25 -6.00 -11.05
CA ASN A 252 -3.46 -5.22 -11.98
C ASN A 252 -3.45 -3.78 -11.47
N ALA A 253 -2.37 -3.40 -10.82
CA ALA A 253 -2.35 -2.14 -10.09
C ALA A 253 -0.93 -1.67 -9.80
N TYR A 254 -0.80 -0.36 -9.64
CA TYR A 254 0.35 0.25 -8.97
C TYR A 254 0.03 0.45 -7.49
N VAL A 255 1.03 0.19 -6.63
CA VAL A 255 0.94 0.41 -5.18
C VAL A 255 2.17 1.19 -4.71
N GLN A 256 1.96 2.24 -3.91
CA GLN A 256 3.04 3.10 -3.43
C GLN A 256 3.19 3.08 -1.91
N GLU A 257 2.09 2.94 -1.17
CA GLU A 257 2.10 3.00 0.29
C GLU A 257 0.97 2.15 0.88
N LEU A 258 1.25 1.46 1.99
CA LEU A 258 0.29 0.71 2.80
C LEU A 258 0.59 0.98 4.27
N LEU A 259 -0.40 1.50 5.01
CA LEU A 259 -0.27 1.80 6.43
C LEU A 259 -1.37 1.10 7.22
N PHE A 260 -1.04 0.62 8.42
CA PHE A 260 -1.95 -0.09 9.30
C PHE A 260 -1.80 0.38 10.75
N TRP A 261 -2.90 0.74 11.39
CA TRP A 261 -2.99 0.97 12.83
C TRP A 261 -4.04 0.08 13.45
N ARG A 262 -3.79 -0.36 14.69
CA ARG A 262 -4.69 -1.19 15.48
C ARG A 262 -5.26 -0.39 16.64
N ALA A 263 -6.47 -0.70 17.05
CA ALA A 263 -7.44 -0.03 17.91
C ALA A 263 -7.02 0.58 19.25
N THR A 264 -5.77 0.50 19.70
CA THR A 264 -5.42 1.15 20.98
C THR A 264 -5.06 2.61 20.85
N ASP A 265 -4.57 3.02 19.68
CA ASP A 265 -4.08 4.37 19.42
C ASP A 265 -4.34 4.76 17.95
N LEU A 266 -5.60 4.70 17.51
CA LEU A 266 -5.95 5.06 16.14
C LEU A 266 -5.78 6.56 15.92
N PRO A 267 -4.94 6.99 14.98
CA PRO A 267 -4.94 8.38 14.54
C PRO A 267 -6.26 8.71 13.86
N THR A 268 -6.61 10.00 13.81
CA THR A 268 -7.80 10.38 13.05
C THR A 268 -7.57 10.12 11.56
N GLN A 269 -8.59 9.59 10.89
CA GLN A 269 -8.51 9.27 9.47
C GLN A 269 -8.12 10.51 8.63
N ALA A 270 -8.71 11.67 8.93
CA ALA A 270 -8.47 12.90 8.20
C ALA A 270 -7.01 13.38 8.31
N ASP A 271 -6.37 13.23 9.48
CA ASP A 271 -4.99 13.68 9.69
C ASP A 271 -4.01 12.80 8.93
N VAL A 272 -4.19 11.47 8.95
CA VAL A 272 -3.35 10.54 8.19
C VAL A 272 -3.50 10.78 6.69
N GLU A 273 -4.74 10.94 6.20
CA GLU A 273 -4.98 11.24 4.79
C GLU A 273 -4.38 12.58 4.36
N ALA A 274 -4.44 13.61 5.22
CA ALA A 274 -3.80 14.90 4.94
C ALA A 274 -2.28 14.77 4.81
N ASN A 275 -1.64 13.97 5.68
CA ASN A 275 -0.21 13.68 5.58
C ASN A 275 0.14 12.97 4.27
N ILE A 276 -0.59 11.89 3.96
CA ILE A 276 -0.39 11.13 2.73
C ILE A 276 -0.60 12.03 1.50
N ASN A 277 -1.69 12.81 1.46
CA ASN A 277 -1.97 13.70 0.36
C ASN A 277 -0.94 14.82 0.21
N SER A 278 -0.39 15.32 1.32
CA SER A 278 0.69 16.31 1.28
C SER A 278 1.95 15.80 0.61
N TYR A 279 2.23 14.50 0.70
CA TYR A 279 3.39 13.88 0.06
C TYR A 279 3.11 13.47 -1.39
N PHE A 280 1.98 12.82 -1.66
CA PHE A 280 1.66 12.26 -2.99
C PHE A 280 0.91 13.21 -3.91
N SER A 281 0.29 14.29 -3.38
CA SER A 281 -0.48 15.29 -4.14
C SER A 281 -1.60 14.65 -4.97
N ILE A 282 -2.46 13.83 -4.35
CA ILE A 282 -3.47 13.01 -5.01
C ILE A 282 -4.73 13.84 -5.34
N TYR A 283 -5.13 14.76 -4.42
CA TYR A 283 -6.36 15.58 -4.55
C TYR A 283 -6.22 16.94 -3.86
#